data_00c823161fe72efdd2a02008898443aa
#
_entry.id   00c823161fe72efdd2a02008898443aa
#
_cell.length_a   1.000
_cell.length_b   1.000
_cell.length_c   1.000
_cell.angle_alpha   90.00
_cell.angle_beta   90.00
_cell.angle_gamma   90.00
#
_symmetry.space_group_name_H-M   'P 1'
#
loop_
_entity.id
_entity.type
_entity.pdbx_description
1 polymer ?
#
loop_
_entity_poly.entity_id
_entity_poly.type
_entity_poly.pdbx_seq_one_letter_code
_entity_poly.pdbx_strand_id
1 'polypeptide(L)'
;TSLLYIPSKAPFDMHNREKQHGLKLFVQRVFIMDDAEQFMPSYLRFVKGLLDSNDLPLNVSREILQDNKITEAIRKGCTKRVLKMLEKLGNKDAEQYQLFWNEFGQVLKEGPAEDSANKDAIAKLMRFASTHQDNSMQSASLAQYIERMKEGQDKIYYVVADSFEAAKNS
;
A
#
# COMPACT_ATOMS: atom_id res chain seq x y z
N THR A 1 19.44 -6.75 -4.64
CA THR A 1 18.39 -7.63 -5.17
C THR A 1 17.20 -7.65 -4.21
N SER A 2 15.97 -7.69 -4.75
CA SER A 2 14.76 -7.82 -3.91
C SER A 2 13.77 -8.78 -4.56
N LEU A 3 13.10 -9.57 -3.72
CA LEU A 3 11.95 -10.40 -4.08
C LEU A 3 10.80 -10.00 -3.16
N LEU A 4 9.78 -9.35 -3.71
CA LEU A 4 8.64 -8.83 -2.98
C LEU A 4 7.36 -9.49 -3.47
N TYR A 5 6.45 -9.83 -2.55
CA TYR A 5 5.14 -10.37 -2.89
C TYR A 5 4.07 -9.90 -1.89
N ILE A 6 2.82 -10.00 -2.30
CA ILE A 6 1.65 -9.74 -1.46
C ILE A 6 0.90 -11.05 -1.32
N PRO A 7 0.63 -11.52 -0.08
CA PRO A 7 -0.14 -12.74 0.13
C PRO A 7 -1.59 -12.56 -0.36
N SER A 8 -2.26 -13.66 -0.68
CA SER A 8 -3.65 -13.65 -1.16
C SER A 8 -4.66 -13.29 -0.08
N LYS A 9 -4.30 -13.48 1.20
CA LYS A 9 -5.16 -13.17 2.36
C LYS A 9 -4.40 -12.40 3.41
N ALA A 10 -5.09 -11.44 4.05
CA ALA A 10 -4.57 -10.71 5.17
C ALA A 10 -4.54 -11.61 6.41
N PRO A 11 -3.43 -11.60 7.20
CA PRO A 11 -3.42 -12.14 8.55
C PRO A 11 -4.46 -11.44 9.43
N PHE A 12 -5.01 -12.14 10.43
CA PHE A 12 -6.01 -11.58 11.34
C PHE A 12 -5.54 -10.33 12.10
N ASP A 13 -4.24 -10.18 12.29
CA ASP A 13 -3.59 -9.08 13.00
C ASP A 13 -3.02 -7.98 12.07
N MET A 14 -3.42 -7.96 10.79
CA MET A 14 -2.94 -7.00 9.79
C MET A 14 -3.19 -5.55 10.21
N HIS A 15 -4.27 -5.28 10.94
CA HIS A 15 -4.64 -3.94 11.41
C HIS A 15 -3.86 -3.49 12.65
N ASN A 16 -3.17 -4.42 13.33
CA ASN A 16 -2.33 -4.09 14.47
C ASN A 16 -1.01 -3.47 13.99
N ARG A 17 -0.86 -2.16 14.16
CA ARG A 17 0.33 -1.41 13.77
C ARG A 17 1.54 -1.66 14.65
N GLU A 18 1.34 -2.17 15.87
CA GLU A 18 2.41 -2.46 16.82
C GLU A 18 3.09 -3.81 16.55
N LYS A 19 2.44 -4.66 15.76
CA LYS A 19 3.06 -5.93 15.39
C LYS A 19 4.25 -5.70 14.48
N GLN A 20 5.35 -6.40 14.78
CA GLN A 20 6.52 -6.40 13.92
C GLN A 20 6.17 -6.91 12.52
N HIS A 21 6.56 -6.16 11.53
CA HIS A 21 6.40 -6.44 10.11
C HIS A 21 7.64 -6.00 9.37
N GLY A 22 7.88 -6.53 8.21
CA GLY A 22 9.00 -6.12 7.39
C GLY A 22 9.48 -7.22 6.45
N LEU A 23 10.64 -6.96 5.87
CA LEU A 23 11.29 -7.86 4.93
C LEU A 23 12.41 -8.62 5.61
N LYS A 24 12.74 -9.79 5.09
CA LYS A 24 13.96 -10.49 5.46
C LYS A 24 15.17 -9.76 4.84
N LEU A 25 16.13 -9.37 5.67
CA LEU A 25 17.34 -8.72 5.22
C LEU A 25 18.49 -9.71 5.10
N PHE A 26 19.09 -9.73 3.93
CA PHE A 26 20.38 -10.35 3.65
C PHE A 26 21.39 -9.28 3.25
N VAL A 27 22.63 -9.48 3.61
CA VAL A 27 23.75 -8.67 3.16
C VAL A 27 24.80 -9.60 2.59
N GLN A 28 25.15 -9.42 1.32
CA GLN A 28 26.12 -10.28 0.61
C GLN A 28 25.78 -11.78 0.73
N ARG A 29 24.49 -12.13 0.57
CA ARG A 29 23.95 -13.49 0.70
C ARG A 29 23.93 -14.07 2.12
N VAL A 30 24.29 -13.30 3.15
CA VAL A 30 24.24 -13.71 4.55
C VAL A 30 22.93 -13.18 5.17
N PHE A 31 22.16 -14.05 5.82
CA PHE A 31 20.99 -13.67 6.58
C PHE A 31 21.37 -12.79 7.77
N ILE A 32 20.76 -11.62 7.88
CA ILE A 32 21.03 -10.66 8.95
C ILE A 32 19.88 -10.60 9.94
N MET A 33 18.65 -10.38 9.47
CA MET A 33 17.48 -10.27 10.35
C MET A 33 16.17 -10.52 9.61
N ASP A 34 15.18 -10.90 10.38
CA ASP A 34 13.78 -10.93 9.96
C ASP A 34 13.07 -9.61 10.32
N ASP A 35 11.90 -9.36 9.73
CA ASP A 35 11.04 -8.22 10.04
C ASP A 35 11.79 -6.87 10.05
N ALA A 36 12.60 -6.62 9.02
CA ALA A 36 13.30 -5.35 8.83
C ALA A 36 12.31 -4.26 8.37
N GLU A 37 11.69 -3.58 9.34
CA GLU A 37 10.64 -2.56 9.14
C GLU A 37 11.13 -1.33 8.38
N GLN A 38 12.43 -1.05 8.45
CA GLN A 38 13.05 0.13 7.86
C GLN A 38 12.94 0.18 6.34
N PHE A 39 12.71 -0.96 5.68
CA PHE A 39 12.68 -1.06 4.22
C PHE A 39 11.28 -0.94 3.59
N MET A 40 10.22 -0.87 4.40
CA MET A 40 8.86 -0.76 3.91
C MET A 40 8.03 0.16 4.82
N PRO A 41 7.25 1.11 4.27
CA PRO A 41 6.39 1.96 5.07
C PRO A 41 5.24 1.17 5.70
N SER A 42 4.69 1.67 6.81
CA SER A 42 3.66 0.97 7.59
C SER A 42 2.39 0.70 6.79
N TYR A 43 1.99 1.59 5.90
CA TYR A 43 0.82 1.39 5.03
C TYR A 43 1.00 0.31 3.96
N LEU A 44 2.23 -0.20 3.78
CA LEU A 44 2.56 -1.35 2.93
C LEU A 44 3.02 -2.58 3.74
N ARG A 45 2.63 -2.68 5.02
CA ARG A 45 3.04 -3.78 5.92
C ARG A 45 2.56 -5.16 5.49
N PHE A 46 1.64 -5.24 4.54
CA PHE A 46 1.21 -6.48 3.90
C PHE A 46 2.22 -7.04 2.89
N VAL A 47 3.19 -6.25 2.46
CA VAL A 47 4.26 -6.71 1.56
C VAL A 47 5.22 -7.61 2.33
N LYS A 48 5.50 -8.77 1.76
CA LYS A 48 6.42 -9.78 2.26
C LYS A 48 7.55 -10.00 1.26
N GLY A 49 8.59 -10.67 1.73
CA GLY A 49 9.70 -11.02 0.85
C GLY A 49 11.05 -10.80 1.50
N LEU A 50 12.06 -10.68 0.65
CA LEU A 50 13.46 -10.50 1.07
C LEU A 50 14.13 -9.40 0.27
N LEU A 51 15.16 -8.85 0.91
CA LEU A 51 16.10 -7.90 0.35
C LEU A 51 17.50 -8.40 0.56
N ASP A 52 18.33 -8.41 -0.48
CA ASP A 52 19.75 -8.69 -0.40
C ASP A 52 20.53 -7.47 -0.89
N SER A 53 21.27 -6.82 0.00
CA SER A 53 22.08 -5.64 -0.26
C SER A 53 23.56 -6.00 -0.25
N ASN A 54 24.30 -5.45 -1.23
CA ASN A 54 25.77 -5.50 -1.23
C ASN A 54 26.40 -4.24 -0.63
N ASP A 55 25.61 -3.21 -0.39
CA ASP A 55 26.08 -1.88 0.03
C ASP A 55 26.02 -1.67 1.54
N LEU A 56 25.29 -2.52 2.25
CA LEU A 56 25.24 -2.51 3.72
C LEU A 56 26.39 -3.35 4.31
N PRO A 57 26.90 -2.95 5.49
CA PRO A 57 27.90 -3.75 6.18
C PRO A 57 27.27 -5.00 6.82
N LEU A 58 28.03 -6.07 6.96
CA LEU A 58 27.58 -7.33 7.57
C LEU A 58 27.21 -7.20 9.06
N ASN A 59 27.79 -6.25 9.76
CA ASN A 59 27.53 -5.98 11.18
C ASN A 59 26.36 -4.99 11.41
N VAL A 60 25.46 -4.83 10.43
CA VAL A 60 24.35 -3.92 10.53
C VAL A 60 23.36 -4.35 11.62
N SER A 61 22.90 -3.39 12.41
CA SER A 61 21.86 -3.54 13.44
C SER A 61 20.62 -2.72 13.09
N ARG A 62 19.50 -2.95 13.81
CA ARG A 62 18.26 -2.17 13.62
C ARG A 62 18.49 -0.67 13.82
N GLU A 63 19.33 -0.30 14.77
CA GLU A 63 19.68 1.11 15.06
C GLU A 63 20.44 1.74 13.89
N ILE A 64 21.41 1.02 13.32
CA ILE A 64 22.18 1.49 12.15
C ILE A 64 21.24 1.69 10.94
N LEU A 65 20.21 0.85 10.77
CA LEU A 65 19.28 0.95 9.66
C LEU A 65 18.35 2.18 9.75
N GLN A 66 18.09 2.70 10.94
CA GLN A 66 17.14 3.81 11.13
C GLN A 66 17.61 5.11 10.48
N ASP A 67 18.90 5.43 10.55
CA ASP A 67 19.49 6.69 10.07
C ASP A 67 20.43 6.50 8.88
N ASN A 68 20.26 5.44 8.11
CA ASN A 68 21.16 5.10 7.01
C ASN A 68 20.58 5.55 5.66
N LYS A 69 21.35 6.35 4.92
CA LYS A 69 20.95 6.84 3.58
C LYS A 69 20.72 5.71 2.57
N ILE A 70 21.46 4.61 2.68
CA ILE A 70 21.29 3.44 1.82
C ILE A 70 19.94 2.79 2.11
N THR A 71 19.59 2.62 3.38
CA THR A 71 18.29 2.10 3.82
C THR A 71 17.14 2.95 3.29
N GLU A 72 17.26 4.28 3.40
CA GLU A 72 16.24 5.20 2.89
C GLU A 72 16.06 5.09 1.37
N ALA A 73 17.17 5.03 0.62
CA ALA A 73 17.13 4.85 -0.83
C ALA A 73 16.47 3.54 -1.24
N ILE A 74 16.79 2.44 -0.53
CA ILE A 74 16.19 1.13 -0.77
C ILE A 74 14.69 1.17 -0.45
N ARG A 75 14.30 1.75 0.69
CA ARG A 75 12.90 1.91 1.07
C ARG A 75 12.09 2.67 0.02
N LYS A 76 12.60 3.80 -0.46
CA LYS A 76 11.97 4.58 -1.54
C LYS A 76 11.83 3.75 -2.82
N GLY A 77 12.87 3.02 -3.20
CA GLY A 77 12.85 2.14 -4.37
C GLY A 77 11.83 1.00 -4.26
N CYS A 78 11.79 0.31 -3.12
CA CYS A 78 10.83 -0.76 -2.85
C CYS A 78 9.39 -0.23 -2.84
N THR A 79 9.14 0.88 -2.16
CA THR A 79 7.82 1.53 -2.10
C THR A 79 7.32 1.85 -3.51
N LYS A 80 8.12 2.54 -4.30
CA LYS A 80 7.76 2.93 -5.68
C LYS A 80 7.48 1.69 -6.55
N ARG A 81 8.26 0.62 -6.38
CA ARG A 81 8.08 -0.63 -7.12
C ARG A 81 6.76 -1.33 -6.78
N VAL A 82 6.41 -1.37 -5.50
CA VAL A 82 5.14 -1.95 -5.03
C VAL A 82 3.95 -1.15 -5.55
N LEU A 83 3.96 0.17 -5.41
CA LEU A 83 2.89 1.04 -5.90
C LEU A 83 2.68 0.88 -7.41
N LYS A 84 3.77 0.81 -8.19
CA LYS A 84 3.70 0.61 -9.64
C LYS A 84 3.19 -0.78 -10.03
N MET A 85 3.55 -1.81 -9.25
CA MET A 85 3.02 -3.16 -9.43
C MET A 85 1.51 -3.20 -9.21
N LEU A 86 1.01 -2.56 -8.15
CA LEU A 86 -0.42 -2.46 -7.86
C LEU A 86 -1.18 -1.67 -8.90
N GLU A 87 -0.64 -0.56 -9.39
CA GLU A 87 -1.22 0.20 -10.51
C GLU A 87 -1.35 -0.66 -11.77
N LYS A 88 -0.30 -1.38 -12.11
CA LYS A 88 -0.32 -2.30 -13.25
C LYS A 88 -1.35 -3.41 -13.09
N LEU A 89 -1.47 -3.98 -11.87
CA LEU A 89 -2.48 -4.99 -11.56
C LEU A 89 -3.89 -4.42 -11.74
N GLY A 90 -4.17 -3.25 -11.16
CA GLY A 90 -5.48 -2.59 -11.27
C GLY A 90 -5.89 -2.25 -12.70
N ASN A 91 -4.92 -1.96 -13.59
CA ASN A 91 -5.17 -1.67 -15.00
C ASN A 91 -5.34 -2.92 -15.87
N LYS A 92 -4.72 -4.04 -15.48
CA LYS A 92 -4.72 -5.27 -16.30
C LYS A 92 -5.76 -6.29 -15.88
N ASP A 93 -6.05 -6.38 -14.59
CA ASP A 93 -6.89 -7.40 -13.98
C ASP A 93 -7.68 -6.80 -12.80
N ALA A 94 -8.82 -6.21 -13.12
CA ALA A 94 -9.69 -5.55 -12.14
C ALA A 94 -10.24 -6.53 -11.11
N GLU A 95 -10.49 -7.79 -11.46
CA GLU A 95 -10.99 -8.81 -10.54
C GLU A 95 -9.92 -9.19 -9.51
N GLN A 96 -8.70 -9.45 -9.95
CA GLN A 96 -7.58 -9.74 -9.06
C GLN A 96 -7.25 -8.53 -8.17
N TYR A 97 -7.34 -7.32 -8.71
CA TYR A 97 -7.16 -6.10 -7.92
C TYR A 97 -8.25 -5.95 -6.85
N GLN A 98 -9.51 -6.29 -7.17
CA GLN A 98 -10.60 -6.26 -6.20
C GLN A 98 -10.38 -7.24 -5.05
N LEU A 99 -9.85 -8.44 -5.31
CA LEU A 99 -9.47 -9.40 -4.26
C LEU A 99 -8.39 -8.82 -3.36
N PHE A 100 -7.36 -8.20 -3.94
CA PHE A 100 -6.34 -7.48 -3.18
C PHE A 100 -6.96 -6.35 -2.33
N TRP A 101 -7.82 -5.54 -2.92
CA TRP A 101 -8.44 -4.41 -2.24
C TRP A 101 -9.30 -4.84 -1.06
N ASN A 102 -10.06 -5.91 -1.20
CA ASN A 102 -10.90 -6.46 -0.13
C ASN A 102 -10.07 -6.87 1.10
N GLU A 103 -8.87 -7.37 0.88
CA GLU A 103 -7.97 -7.83 1.96
C GLU A 103 -7.13 -6.68 2.57
N PHE A 104 -6.61 -5.79 1.75
CA PHE A 104 -5.57 -4.83 2.15
C PHE A 104 -5.93 -3.36 1.92
N GLY A 105 -7.05 -3.06 1.31
CA GLY A 105 -7.43 -1.70 0.94
C GLY A 105 -7.51 -0.75 2.12
N GLN A 106 -7.99 -1.23 3.28
CA GLN A 106 -8.08 -0.41 4.49
C GLN A 106 -6.69 -0.01 5.01
N VAL A 107 -5.72 -0.91 4.94
CA VAL A 107 -4.32 -0.62 5.31
C VAL A 107 -3.70 0.36 4.30
N LEU A 108 -3.92 0.17 3.00
CA LEU A 108 -3.41 1.06 1.97
C LEU A 108 -3.97 2.49 2.09
N LYS A 109 -5.19 2.66 2.60
CA LYS A 109 -5.81 3.98 2.86
C LYS A 109 -5.07 4.82 3.91
N GLU A 110 -4.21 4.25 4.72
CA GLU A 110 -3.36 4.99 5.65
C GLU A 110 -2.26 5.78 4.91
N GLY A 111 -1.91 5.33 3.70
CA GLY A 111 -0.78 5.84 2.92
C GLY A 111 -0.75 7.33 2.64
N PRO A 112 -1.84 7.99 2.21
CA PRO A 112 -1.82 9.42 1.91
C PRO A 112 -1.48 10.32 3.10
N ALA A 113 -1.76 9.87 4.32
CA ALA A 113 -1.40 10.58 5.53
C ALA A 113 0.07 10.34 5.94
N GLU A 114 0.62 9.16 5.62
CA GLU A 114 1.98 8.76 6.01
C GLU A 114 3.05 9.12 4.97
N ASP A 115 2.69 9.13 3.69
CA ASP A 115 3.62 9.26 2.55
C ASP A 115 3.13 10.33 1.58
N SER A 116 3.39 11.57 1.93
CA SER A 116 2.99 12.73 1.11
C SER A 116 3.69 12.75 -0.26
N ALA A 117 4.90 12.19 -0.35
CA ALA A 117 5.66 12.15 -1.60
C ALA A 117 5.02 11.22 -2.66
N ASN A 118 4.33 10.16 -2.22
CA ASN A 118 3.64 9.21 -3.08
C ASN A 118 2.10 9.36 -3.06
N LYS A 119 1.59 10.44 -2.48
CA LYS A 119 0.15 10.69 -2.30
C LYS A 119 -0.67 10.47 -3.57
N ASP A 120 -0.23 11.03 -4.68
CA ASP A 120 -0.94 10.92 -5.96
C ASP A 120 -0.93 9.48 -6.52
N ALA A 121 0.18 8.80 -6.39
CA ALA A 121 0.29 7.39 -6.79
C ALA A 121 -0.61 6.50 -5.94
N ILE A 122 -0.69 6.75 -4.62
CA ILE A 122 -1.56 6.01 -3.70
C ILE A 122 -3.03 6.32 -4.01
N ALA A 123 -3.39 7.58 -4.26
CA ALA A 123 -4.76 7.99 -4.59
C ALA A 123 -5.33 7.23 -5.80
N LYS A 124 -4.52 6.99 -6.82
CA LYS A 124 -4.92 6.20 -8.01
C LYS A 124 -5.26 4.74 -7.67
N LEU A 125 -4.68 4.21 -6.62
CA LEU A 125 -4.91 2.82 -6.17
C LEU A 125 -6.16 2.67 -5.30
N MET A 126 -6.71 3.76 -4.77
CA MET A 126 -7.85 3.71 -3.87
C MET A 126 -9.14 3.31 -4.57
N ARG A 127 -9.99 2.61 -3.82
CA ARG A 127 -11.35 2.22 -4.24
C ARG A 127 -12.34 2.65 -3.19
N PHE A 128 -13.52 3.04 -3.66
CA PHE A 128 -14.61 3.57 -2.83
C PHE A 128 -15.93 2.93 -3.23
N ALA A 129 -16.84 2.83 -2.28
CA ALA A 129 -18.24 2.59 -2.60
C ALA A 129 -18.81 3.86 -3.25
N SER A 130 -19.73 3.69 -4.17
CA SER A 130 -20.32 4.81 -4.90
C SER A 130 -21.82 4.60 -5.11
N THR A 131 -22.60 5.66 -4.99
CA THR A 131 -24.02 5.65 -5.33
C THR A 131 -24.28 5.30 -6.79
N HIS A 132 -23.28 5.41 -7.66
CA HIS A 132 -23.38 4.98 -9.06
C HIS A 132 -23.53 3.47 -9.20
N GLN A 133 -22.79 2.67 -8.41
CA GLN A 133 -22.94 1.22 -8.35
C GLN A 133 -24.08 0.77 -7.45
N ASP A 134 -24.55 1.66 -6.59
CA ASP A 134 -25.63 1.45 -5.62
C ASP A 134 -25.46 0.20 -4.73
N ASN A 135 -24.23 -0.06 -4.31
CA ASN A 135 -23.88 -1.13 -3.38
C ASN A 135 -22.67 -0.74 -2.52
N SER A 136 -22.44 -1.50 -1.45
CA SER A 136 -21.37 -1.27 -0.48
C SER A 136 -19.98 -1.67 -0.96
N MET A 137 -19.85 -2.31 -2.11
CA MET A 137 -18.56 -2.75 -2.63
C MET A 137 -17.67 -1.56 -2.98
N GLN A 138 -16.48 -1.52 -2.43
CA GLN A 138 -15.49 -0.49 -2.74
C GLN A 138 -14.75 -0.84 -4.05
N SER A 139 -15.37 -0.55 -5.18
CA SER A 139 -14.85 -0.88 -6.51
C SER A 139 -14.59 0.33 -7.41
N ALA A 140 -15.12 1.52 -7.06
CA ALA A 140 -14.94 2.72 -7.85
C ALA A 140 -13.59 3.39 -7.57
N SER A 141 -12.80 3.63 -8.61
CA SER A 141 -11.59 4.46 -8.54
C SER A 141 -11.94 5.95 -8.66
N LEU A 142 -11.02 6.82 -8.24
CA LEU A 142 -11.16 8.27 -8.46
C LEU A 142 -11.18 8.61 -9.95
N ALA A 143 -10.40 7.92 -10.78
CA ALA A 143 -10.42 8.12 -12.23
C ALA A 143 -11.80 7.83 -12.83
N GLN A 144 -12.43 6.72 -12.47
CA GLN A 144 -13.79 6.39 -12.91
C GLN A 144 -14.84 7.41 -12.43
N TYR A 145 -14.66 7.98 -11.24
CA TYR A 145 -15.52 9.06 -10.78
C TYR A 145 -15.36 10.31 -11.65
N ILE A 146 -14.12 10.73 -11.93
CA ILE A 146 -13.81 11.90 -12.73
C ILE A 146 -14.36 11.76 -14.15
N GLU A 147 -14.24 10.60 -14.78
CA GLU A 147 -14.80 10.32 -16.11
C GLU A 147 -16.32 10.52 -16.19
N ARG A 148 -17.03 10.37 -15.07
CA ARG A 148 -18.48 10.54 -14.97
C ARG A 148 -18.92 11.93 -14.48
N MET A 149 -17.99 12.82 -14.19
CA MET A 149 -18.31 14.19 -13.75
C MET A 149 -19.10 14.91 -14.84
N LYS A 150 -20.08 15.69 -14.41
CA LYS A 150 -20.89 16.50 -15.31
C LYS A 150 -20.12 17.74 -15.76
N GLU A 151 -20.50 18.30 -16.89
CA GLU A 151 -19.95 19.58 -17.35
C GLU A 151 -20.13 20.65 -16.26
N GLY A 152 -19.04 21.35 -15.94
CA GLY A 152 -18.98 22.37 -14.88
C GLY A 152 -18.76 21.80 -13.46
N GLN A 153 -18.70 20.49 -13.28
CA GLN A 153 -18.29 19.88 -12.01
C GLN A 153 -16.77 19.85 -11.91
N ASP A 154 -16.22 20.47 -10.86
CA ASP A 154 -14.78 20.59 -10.61
C ASP A 154 -14.31 19.84 -9.34
N LYS A 155 -15.25 19.19 -8.61
CA LYS A 155 -14.97 18.56 -7.32
C LYS A 155 -15.53 17.16 -7.23
N ILE A 156 -14.85 16.33 -6.45
CA ILE A 156 -15.33 15.01 -6.02
C ILE A 156 -16.12 15.19 -4.74
N TYR A 157 -17.37 14.75 -4.73
CA TYR A 157 -18.22 14.77 -3.54
C TYR A 157 -18.17 13.42 -2.83
N TYR A 158 -18.01 13.45 -1.50
CA TYR A 158 -17.96 12.24 -0.69
C TYR A 158 -18.66 12.44 0.65
N VAL A 159 -19.12 11.35 1.23
CA VAL A 159 -19.72 11.28 2.56
C VAL A 159 -18.94 10.26 3.39
N VAL A 160 -18.67 10.60 4.64
CA VAL A 160 -18.08 9.68 5.62
C VAL A 160 -19.20 9.19 6.54
N ALA A 161 -19.38 7.88 6.60
CA ALA A 161 -20.40 7.24 7.45
C ALA A 161 -19.95 5.82 7.82
N ASP A 162 -20.60 5.25 8.84
CA ASP A 162 -20.27 3.91 9.33
C ASP A 162 -20.70 2.79 8.38
N SER A 163 -21.65 3.07 7.48
CA SER A 163 -22.08 2.11 6.47
C SER A 163 -22.50 2.81 5.18
N PHE A 164 -22.57 2.06 4.08
CA PHE A 164 -23.04 2.55 2.80
C PHE A 164 -24.48 3.05 2.87
N GLU A 165 -25.35 2.31 3.56
CA GLU A 165 -26.77 2.71 3.73
C GLU A 165 -26.90 4.01 4.52
N ALA A 166 -26.11 4.19 5.57
CA ALA A 166 -26.08 5.45 6.32
C ALA A 166 -25.58 6.61 5.45
N ALA A 167 -24.56 6.40 4.64
CA ALA A 167 -24.05 7.41 3.70
C ALA A 167 -25.09 7.80 2.63
N LYS A 168 -25.75 6.78 2.04
CA LYS A 168 -26.73 6.97 0.97
C LYS A 168 -27.95 7.75 1.41
N ASN A 169 -28.39 7.57 2.66
CA ASN A 169 -29.58 8.19 3.22
C ASN A 169 -29.27 9.47 4.05
N SER A 170 -28.06 9.96 3.98
CA SER A 170 -27.62 11.17 4.70
C SER A 170 -28.12 12.46 4.02
#